data_2b34c6300b0ce99259a5176cf0805132
#
_entry.id   2b34c6300b0ce99259a5176cf0805132
#
_cell.length_a   1.000
_cell.length_b   1.000
_cell.length_c   1.000
_cell.angle_alpha   90.00
_cell.angle_beta   90.00
_cell.angle_gamma   90.00
#
_symmetry.space_group_name_H-M   'P 1'
#
loop_
_entity.id
_entity.type
_entity.pdbx_description
1 polymer ?
#
loop_
_entity_poly.entity_id
_entity_poly.type
_entity_poly.pdbx_seq_one_letter_code
_entity_poly.pdbx_strand_id
1 'polypeptide(L)'
;RNLGFAGGNNLGFAAATGDYLLLLNNDTEVEDDTLHYLCETLAGNPAIGAVCPKIRFFAPPRHIQFAGYTPLTHVTLRNALIGFGMPDDGSFDTPRDTPYAHGAAMMVRREVPRKAGTMPDIYFLYYEELDWSVRIRKQGWKIAYDPRCTVFHKESATTGQQSPLRSYYLTRNRLLFAWRNLHGTARMLSVAYQLC
;
A
#
# COMPACT_ATOMS: atom_id res chain seq x y z
N ARG A 1 3.24 -0.49 -24.06
CA ARG A 1 2.14 0.32 -23.51
C ARG A 1 2.35 0.48 -22.01
N ASN A 2 2.20 1.69 -21.47
CA ASN A 2 2.20 1.92 -20.03
C ASN A 2 0.88 1.45 -19.43
N LEU A 3 0.93 0.50 -18.49
CA LEU A 3 -0.25 -0.10 -17.84
C LEU A 3 -0.53 0.51 -16.46
N GLY A 4 0.26 1.51 -16.04
CA GLY A 4 0.22 2.05 -14.69
C GLY A 4 0.79 1.06 -13.64
N PHE A 5 0.70 1.46 -12.38
CA PHE A 5 1.23 0.67 -11.27
C PHE A 5 0.50 -0.68 -11.13
N ALA A 6 -0.83 -0.65 -11.07
CA ALA A 6 -1.63 -1.87 -10.92
C ALA A 6 -1.45 -2.85 -12.07
N GLY A 7 -1.52 -2.37 -13.32
CA GLY A 7 -1.41 -3.24 -14.49
C GLY A 7 -0.04 -3.88 -14.63
N GLY A 8 1.05 -3.15 -14.29
CA GLY A 8 2.40 -3.69 -14.25
C GLY A 8 2.54 -4.82 -13.22
N ASN A 9 2.07 -4.59 -11.99
CA ASN A 9 2.08 -5.61 -10.93
C ASN A 9 1.22 -6.83 -11.26
N ASN A 10 0.07 -6.63 -11.93
CA ASN A 10 -0.81 -7.74 -12.34
C ASN A 10 -0.13 -8.67 -13.36
N LEU A 11 0.70 -8.15 -14.26
CA LEU A 11 1.53 -8.99 -15.13
C LEU A 11 2.54 -9.81 -14.31
N GLY A 12 3.15 -9.19 -13.30
CA GLY A 12 4.03 -9.88 -12.36
C GLY A 12 3.31 -11.02 -11.63
N PHE A 13 2.07 -10.80 -11.15
CA PHE A 13 1.27 -11.84 -10.50
C PHE A 13 0.98 -13.03 -11.42
N ALA A 14 0.72 -12.77 -12.70
CA ALA A 14 0.47 -13.82 -13.67
C ALA A 14 1.70 -14.69 -13.97
N ALA A 15 2.89 -14.08 -13.93
CA ALA A 15 4.16 -14.74 -14.24
C ALA A 15 4.80 -15.42 -13.01
N ALA A 16 4.53 -14.93 -11.81
CA ALA A 16 5.20 -15.39 -10.59
C ALA A 16 4.77 -16.80 -10.19
N THR A 17 5.74 -17.60 -9.73
CA THR A 17 5.55 -19.00 -9.33
C THR A 17 5.79 -19.27 -7.84
N GLY A 18 6.25 -18.28 -7.06
CA GLY A 18 6.52 -18.40 -5.62
C GLY A 18 5.26 -18.48 -4.77
N ASP A 19 5.38 -18.95 -3.53
CA ASP A 19 4.29 -19.00 -2.55
C ASP A 19 3.92 -17.62 -1.99
N TYR A 20 4.90 -16.73 -1.95
CA TYR A 20 4.76 -15.32 -1.62
C TYR A 20 5.19 -14.45 -2.80
N LEU A 21 4.50 -13.35 -2.99
CA LEU A 21 4.73 -12.40 -4.08
C LEU A 21 5.16 -11.07 -3.48
N LEU A 22 6.40 -10.65 -3.75
CA LEU A 22 6.91 -9.35 -3.33
C LEU A 22 6.65 -8.32 -4.42
N LEU A 23 5.89 -7.29 -4.07
CA LEU A 23 5.76 -6.06 -4.85
C LEU A 23 6.78 -5.08 -4.29
N LEU A 24 7.67 -4.61 -5.16
CA LEU A 24 8.75 -3.72 -4.78
C LEU A 24 8.96 -2.68 -5.88
N ASN A 25 8.94 -1.41 -5.52
CA ASN A 25 9.25 -0.34 -6.46
C ASN A 25 10.72 -0.41 -6.90
N ASN A 26 10.98 -0.03 -8.14
CA ASN A 26 12.33 -0.03 -8.72
C ASN A 26 13.24 1.10 -8.20
N ASP A 27 12.71 2.01 -7.40
CA ASP A 27 13.43 3.09 -6.72
C ASP A 27 13.61 2.82 -5.21
N THR A 28 13.71 1.54 -4.83
CA THR A 28 13.93 1.09 -3.46
C THR A 28 15.26 0.37 -3.30
N GLU A 29 15.79 0.40 -2.08
CA GLU A 29 16.88 -0.44 -1.61
C GLU A 29 16.40 -1.25 -0.40
N VAL A 30 16.75 -2.52 -0.34
CA VAL A 30 16.26 -3.48 0.65
C VAL A 30 17.40 -3.83 1.60
N GLU A 31 17.18 -3.76 2.91
CA GLU A 31 18.15 -4.26 3.89
C GLU A 31 18.25 -5.79 3.83
N ASP A 32 19.41 -6.30 4.26
CA ASP A 32 19.62 -7.72 4.47
C ASP A 32 18.53 -8.28 5.39
N ASP A 33 18.20 -9.55 5.29
CA ASP A 33 17.16 -10.25 6.05
C ASP A 33 15.69 -9.76 5.85
N THR A 34 15.45 -8.66 5.13
CA THR A 34 14.07 -8.16 4.87
C THR A 34 13.17 -9.25 4.29
N LEU A 35 13.65 -9.98 3.28
CA LEU A 35 12.88 -11.06 2.66
C LEU A 35 12.60 -12.20 3.65
N HIS A 36 13.59 -12.53 4.49
CA HIS A 36 13.45 -13.57 5.50
C HIS A 36 12.32 -13.23 6.48
N TYR A 37 12.33 -12.05 7.07
CA TYR A 37 11.30 -11.66 8.05
C TYR A 37 9.92 -11.48 7.44
N LEU A 38 9.81 -10.96 6.20
CA LEU A 38 8.52 -10.90 5.50
C LEU A 38 7.93 -12.30 5.27
N CYS A 39 8.75 -13.25 4.84
CA CYS A 39 8.35 -14.65 4.69
C CYS A 39 7.96 -15.28 6.03
N GLU A 40 8.76 -15.07 7.09
CA GLU A 40 8.50 -15.58 8.43
C GLU A 40 7.15 -15.07 8.96
N THR A 41 6.87 -13.77 8.82
CA THR A 41 5.60 -13.17 9.25
C THR A 41 4.40 -13.79 8.54
N LEU A 42 4.50 -13.99 7.23
CA LEU A 42 3.44 -14.67 6.49
C LEU A 42 3.35 -16.14 6.87
N ALA A 43 4.45 -16.88 6.97
CA ALA A 43 4.45 -18.30 7.33
C ALA A 43 3.88 -18.53 8.73
N GLY A 44 4.25 -17.69 9.68
CA GLY A 44 3.88 -17.80 11.10
C GLY A 44 2.41 -17.50 11.39
N ASN A 45 1.70 -16.76 10.52
CA ASN A 45 0.30 -16.42 10.77
C ASN A 45 -0.56 -16.47 9.50
N PRO A 46 -1.36 -17.53 9.29
CA PRO A 46 -2.20 -17.68 8.10
C PRO A 46 -3.32 -16.64 7.98
N ALA A 47 -3.65 -15.91 9.05
CA ALA A 47 -4.61 -14.82 9.00
C ALA A 47 -4.05 -13.56 8.33
N ILE A 48 -2.72 -13.45 8.13
CA ILE A 48 -2.09 -12.34 7.45
C ILE A 48 -2.03 -12.65 5.95
N GLY A 49 -2.69 -11.85 5.13
CA GLY A 49 -2.68 -11.97 3.67
C GLY A 49 -1.59 -11.13 3.01
N ALA A 50 -1.22 -10.02 3.65
CA ALA A 50 -0.18 -9.11 3.19
C ALA A 50 0.64 -8.59 4.36
N VAL A 51 1.94 -8.31 4.13
CA VAL A 51 2.83 -7.68 5.10
C VAL A 51 3.66 -6.59 4.42
N CYS A 52 3.82 -5.47 5.11
CA CYS A 52 4.64 -4.35 4.66
C CYS A 52 5.84 -4.18 5.61
N PRO A 53 7.03 -3.91 5.07
CA PRO A 53 8.19 -3.54 5.87
C PRO A 53 8.05 -2.12 6.42
N LYS A 54 8.94 -1.74 7.34
CA LYS A 54 9.23 -0.34 7.64
C LYS A 54 9.81 0.30 6.36
N ILE A 55 9.25 1.43 5.95
CA ILE A 55 9.81 2.17 4.81
C ILE A 55 10.42 3.46 5.33
N ARG A 56 11.66 3.73 4.94
CA ARG A 56 12.41 4.93 5.27
C ARG A 56 12.74 5.70 4.01
N PHE A 57 12.89 7.01 4.13
CA PHE A 57 13.45 7.79 3.04
C PHE A 57 14.90 7.36 2.77
N PHE A 58 15.24 7.26 1.49
CA PHE A 58 16.60 6.92 1.08
C PHE A 58 17.61 8.01 1.44
N ALA A 59 17.22 9.28 1.21
CA ALA A 59 18.07 10.43 1.51
C ALA A 59 18.23 10.63 3.03
N PRO A 60 19.43 10.97 3.51
CA PRO A 60 19.63 11.36 4.91
C PRO A 60 18.71 12.52 5.31
N PRO A 61 18.22 12.53 6.57
CA PRO A 61 18.56 11.66 7.72
C PRO A 61 17.82 10.31 7.77
N ARG A 62 17.25 9.83 6.68
CA ARG A 62 16.57 8.53 6.57
C ARG A 62 15.40 8.37 7.57
N HIS A 63 14.62 9.42 7.72
CA HIS A 63 13.40 9.40 8.53
C HIS A 63 12.42 8.34 8.05
N ILE A 64 11.46 7.97 8.90
CA ILE A 64 10.37 7.06 8.57
C ILE A 64 9.53 7.68 7.45
N GLN A 65 9.25 6.90 6.42
CA GLN A 65 8.22 7.21 5.42
C GLN A 65 6.91 6.49 5.75
N PHE A 66 7.00 5.24 6.23
CA PHE A 66 5.84 4.41 6.54
C PHE A 66 6.13 3.43 7.67
N ALA A 67 5.26 3.46 8.67
CA ALA A 67 5.17 2.48 9.76
C ALA A 67 3.71 2.01 9.97
N GLY A 68 2.91 1.99 8.90
CA GLY A 68 1.50 1.70 8.86
C GLY A 68 0.67 2.90 8.42
N TYR A 69 -0.62 2.67 8.22
CA TYR A 69 -1.61 3.69 7.89
C TYR A 69 -2.63 3.86 9.02
N THR A 70 -3.18 5.08 9.16
CA THR A 70 -4.47 5.26 9.83
C THR A 70 -5.61 4.86 8.90
N PRO A 71 -6.80 4.50 9.42
CA PRO A 71 -7.98 4.29 8.58
C PRO A 71 -8.31 5.54 7.74
N LEU A 72 -8.85 5.33 6.54
CA LEU A 72 -9.43 6.42 5.74
C LEU A 72 -10.64 7.03 6.47
N THR A 73 -10.73 8.35 6.44
CA THR A 73 -11.94 9.04 6.87
C THR A 73 -13.09 8.75 5.90
N HIS A 74 -14.31 8.64 6.42
CA HIS A 74 -15.46 8.25 5.59
C HIS A 74 -15.90 9.31 4.58
N VAL A 75 -15.59 10.58 4.82
CA VAL A 75 -16.00 11.70 3.95
C VAL A 75 -14.84 12.14 3.05
N THR A 76 -13.72 12.51 3.65
CA THR A 76 -12.60 13.06 2.88
C THR A 76 -11.75 12.00 2.18
N LEU A 77 -11.89 10.73 2.56
CA LEU A 77 -11.09 9.60 2.10
C LEU A 77 -9.58 9.87 2.19
N ARG A 78 -9.18 10.53 3.26
CA ARG A 78 -7.78 10.78 3.59
C ARG A 78 -7.37 9.94 4.79
N ASN A 79 -6.17 9.47 4.76
CA ASN A 79 -5.48 8.81 5.87
C ASN A 79 -4.12 9.46 6.10
N ALA A 80 -3.46 9.07 7.16
CA ALA A 80 -2.08 9.46 7.43
C ALA A 80 -1.17 8.23 7.43
N LEU A 81 0.07 8.45 7.02
CA LEU A 81 1.17 7.53 7.21
C LEU A 81 1.66 7.66 8.66
N ILE A 82 1.66 6.56 9.40
CA ILE A 82 2.18 6.52 10.76
C ILE A 82 3.70 6.71 10.69
N GLY A 83 4.23 7.62 11.50
CA GLY A 83 5.66 7.91 11.58
C GLY A 83 6.22 8.78 10.45
N PHE A 84 5.42 9.23 9.48
CA PHE A 84 5.92 10.01 8.34
C PHE A 84 6.73 11.24 8.76
N GLY A 85 7.98 11.31 8.29
CA GLY A 85 8.92 12.38 8.59
C GLY A 85 9.53 12.33 10.00
N MET A 86 9.20 11.33 10.82
CA MET A 86 9.72 11.17 12.17
C MET A 86 11.09 10.44 12.15
N PRO A 87 11.97 10.72 13.13
CA PRO A 87 13.17 9.92 13.32
C PRO A 87 12.86 8.44 13.55
N ASP A 88 13.76 7.55 13.12
CA ASP A 88 13.70 6.13 13.45
C ASP A 88 14.47 5.88 14.75
N ASP A 89 13.81 6.16 15.86
CA ASP A 89 14.36 6.11 17.22
C ASP A 89 13.86 4.90 18.04
N GLY A 90 13.26 3.92 17.37
CA GLY A 90 12.66 2.74 18.01
C GLY A 90 11.18 2.89 18.34
N SER A 91 10.60 4.08 18.27
CA SER A 91 9.17 4.32 18.58
C SER A 91 8.22 3.58 17.62
N PHE A 92 8.72 3.15 16.48
CA PHE A 92 7.96 2.45 15.43
C PHE A 92 8.33 0.96 15.30
N ASP A 93 9.07 0.39 16.25
CA ASP A 93 9.56 -1.00 16.21
C ASP A 93 8.57 -2.04 16.77
N THR A 94 7.32 -1.67 16.90
CA THR A 94 6.26 -2.60 17.32
C THR A 94 5.45 -3.07 16.10
N PRO A 95 5.40 -4.40 15.83
CA PRO A 95 4.53 -4.96 14.79
C PRO A 95 3.07 -4.60 15.05
N ARG A 96 2.31 -4.35 13.99
CA ARG A 96 0.89 -3.97 14.10
C ARG A 96 0.07 -4.34 12.88
N ASP A 97 -1.24 -4.44 13.06
CA ASP A 97 -2.16 -4.46 11.94
C ASP A 97 -2.23 -3.06 11.31
N THR A 98 -2.28 -3.00 9.99
CA THR A 98 -2.51 -1.77 9.22
C THR A 98 -3.71 -1.94 8.30
N PRO A 99 -4.58 -0.93 8.13
CA PRO A 99 -5.74 -1.06 7.27
C PRO A 99 -5.41 -1.21 5.79
N TYR A 100 -4.24 -0.73 5.37
CA TYR A 100 -3.81 -0.72 3.96
C TYR A 100 -2.34 -1.09 3.85
N ALA A 101 -2.00 -1.77 2.75
CA ALA A 101 -0.62 -2.01 2.35
C ALA A 101 -0.03 -0.77 1.64
N HIS A 102 1.30 -0.64 1.67
CA HIS A 102 2.00 0.46 1.02
C HIS A 102 2.53 0.03 -0.35
N GLY A 103 2.26 0.83 -1.39
CA GLY A 103 2.61 0.50 -2.76
C GLY A 103 4.11 0.37 -3.04
N ALA A 104 4.99 1.03 -2.26
CA ALA A 104 6.43 0.96 -2.50
C ALA A 104 7.03 -0.40 -2.15
N ALA A 105 6.51 -1.07 -1.11
CA ALA A 105 6.95 -2.41 -0.70
C ALA A 105 5.85 -3.15 0.06
N MET A 106 5.46 -4.31 -0.42
CA MET A 106 4.57 -5.25 0.27
C MET A 106 4.82 -6.67 -0.21
N MET A 107 4.69 -7.64 0.68
CA MET A 107 4.67 -9.05 0.31
C MET A 107 3.28 -9.61 0.58
N VAL A 108 2.75 -10.39 -0.35
CA VAL A 108 1.42 -10.99 -0.25
C VAL A 108 1.48 -12.50 -0.47
N ARG A 109 0.54 -13.23 0.12
CA ARG A 109 0.35 -14.65 -0.23
C ARG A 109 -0.09 -14.79 -1.68
N ARG A 110 0.39 -15.84 -2.37
CA ARG A 110 -0.06 -16.19 -3.71
C ARG A 110 -1.58 -16.34 -3.83
N GLU A 111 -2.25 -16.69 -2.75
CA GLU A 111 -3.71 -16.84 -2.72
C GLU A 111 -4.44 -15.51 -2.80
N VAL A 112 -3.81 -14.42 -2.39
CA VAL A 112 -4.43 -13.08 -2.34
C VAL A 112 -4.93 -12.64 -3.72
N PRO A 113 -4.14 -12.57 -4.79
CA PRO A 113 -4.65 -12.20 -6.11
C PRO A 113 -5.68 -13.19 -6.66
N ARG A 114 -5.66 -14.44 -6.20
CA ARG A 114 -6.65 -15.46 -6.63
C ARG A 114 -8.01 -15.27 -5.97
N LYS A 115 -8.05 -14.96 -4.66
CA LYS A 115 -9.29 -14.88 -3.86
C LYS A 115 -9.83 -13.44 -3.79
N ALA A 116 -8.97 -12.45 -3.59
CA ALA A 116 -9.36 -11.04 -3.54
C ALA A 116 -9.39 -10.37 -4.92
N GLY A 117 -8.99 -11.09 -5.98
CA GLY A 117 -8.75 -10.55 -7.31
C GLY A 117 -7.43 -9.77 -7.38
N THR A 118 -6.99 -9.49 -8.58
CA THR A 118 -5.76 -8.70 -8.84
C THR A 118 -5.97 -7.23 -8.47
N MET A 119 -4.88 -6.46 -8.43
CA MET A 119 -4.93 -5.02 -8.16
C MET A 119 -5.79 -4.30 -9.21
N PRO A 120 -6.68 -3.37 -8.83
CA PRO A 120 -7.60 -2.75 -9.78
C PRO A 120 -6.88 -1.73 -10.68
N ASP A 121 -6.67 -2.09 -11.93
CA ASP A 121 -5.95 -1.30 -12.95
C ASP A 121 -6.69 -0.02 -13.38
N ILE A 122 -8.00 0.06 -13.11
CA ILE A 122 -8.81 1.25 -13.40
C ILE A 122 -8.28 2.52 -12.72
N TYR A 123 -7.52 2.39 -11.64
CA TYR A 123 -6.91 3.53 -10.95
C TYR A 123 -5.71 4.09 -11.72
N PHE A 124 -4.96 3.27 -12.40
CA PHE A 124 -3.71 3.57 -13.08
C PHE A 124 -2.57 3.94 -12.13
N LEU A 125 -2.78 4.91 -11.23
CA LEU A 125 -1.81 5.41 -10.26
C LEU A 125 -2.54 6.02 -9.05
N TYR A 126 -2.16 5.64 -7.83
CA TYR A 126 -2.74 5.99 -6.53
C TYR A 126 -4.14 5.40 -6.27
N TYR A 127 -4.38 4.93 -5.05
CA TYR A 127 -5.59 4.29 -4.54
C TYR A 127 -5.78 2.83 -4.95
N GLU A 128 -5.04 2.30 -5.92
CA GLU A 128 -5.14 0.90 -6.31
C GLU A 128 -4.79 -0.04 -5.16
N GLU A 129 -3.71 0.25 -4.41
CA GLU A 129 -3.29 -0.51 -3.24
C GLU A 129 -4.28 -0.38 -2.07
N LEU A 130 -4.92 0.78 -1.93
CA LEU A 130 -5.95 1.00 -0.91
C LEU A 130 -7.23 0.19 -1.22
N ASP A 131 -7.72 0.24 -2.45
CA ASP A 131 -8.88 -0.56 -2.89
C ASP A 131 -8.57 -2.05 -2.78
N TRP A 132 -7.38 -2.47 -3.20
CA TRP A 132 -6.97 -3.87 -3.09
C TRP A 132 -6.88 -4.32 -1.64
N SER A 133 -6.34 -3.49 -0.75
CA SER A 133 -6.31 -3.73 0.69
C SER A 133 -7.71 -3.94 1.29
N VAL A 134 -8.68 -3.12 0.86
CA VAL A 134 -10.09 -3.33 1.27
C VAL A 134 -10.59 -4.69 0.83
N ARG A 135 -10.29 -5.12 -0.41
CA ARG A 135 -10.70 -6.44 -0.92
C ARG A 135 -9.99 -7.59 -0.22
N ILE A 136 -8.70 -7.46 0.10
CA ILE A 136 -7.93 -8.43 0.90
C ILE A 136 -8.61 -8.63 2.26
N ARG A 137 -8.94 -7.52 2.94
CA ARG A 137 -9.60 -7.58 4.25
C ARG A 137 -11.02 -8.14 4.20
N LYS A 138 -11.77 -7.89 3.13
CA LYS A 138 -13.10 -8.50 2.91
C LYS A 138 -13.05 -10.03 2.75
N GLN A 139 -11.90 -10.59 2.39
CA GLN A 139 -11.67 -12.04 2.37
C GLN A 139 -11.29 -12.62 3.75
N GLY A 140 -11.29 -11.79 4.80
CA GLY A 140 -10.95 -12.19 6.16
C GLY A 140 -9.47 -12.09 6.51
N TRP A 141 -8.61 -11.66 5.61
CA TRP A 141 -7.19 -11.47 5.89
C TRP A 141 -6.90 -10.14 6.58
N LYS A 142 -5.86 -10.16 7.39
CA LYS A 142 -5.19 -8.97 7.94
C LYS A 142 -4.07 -8.51 7.02
N ILE A 143 -3.70 -7.25 7.16
CA ILE A 143 -2.50 -6.66 6.59
C ILE A 143 -1.62 -6.24 7.77
N ALA A 144 -0.37 -6.70 7.78
CA ALA A 144 0.57 -6.44 8.85
C ALA A 144 1.65 -5.43 8.45
N TYR A 145 2.15 -4.71 9.42
CA TYR A 145 3.40 -3.97 9.40
C TYR A 145 4.43 -4.74 10.24
N ASP A 146 5.57 -5.04 9.66
CA ASP A 146 6.69 -5.69 10.34
C ASP A 146 7.91 -4.76 10.38
N PRO A 147 8.27 -4.21 11.55
CA PRO A 147 9.40 -3.28 11.68
C PRO A 147 10.77 -3.95 11.61
N ARG A 148 10.86 -5.28 11.68
CA ARG A 148 12.12 -6.01 11.53
C ARG A 148 12.68 -5.95 10.12
N CYS A 149 11.83 -5.58 9.17
CA CYS A 149 12.15 -5.43 7.76
C CYS A 149 12.26 -3.95 7.42
N THR A 150 13.31 -3.53 6.76
CA THR A 150 13.48 -2.14 6.32
C THR A 150 13.70 -2.05 4.81
N VAL A 151 13.00 -1.10 4.20
CA VAL A 151 13.18 -0.73 2.80
C VAL A 151 13.42 0.76 2.71
N PHE A 152 14.47 1.19 2.00
CA PHE A 152 14.72 2.60 1.69
C PHE A 152 14.09 2.95 0.35
N HIS A 153 13.33 4.04 0.31
CA HIS A 153 12.59 4.44 -0.88
C HIS A 153 12.98 5.86 -1.31
N LYS A 154 13.32 6.02 -2.59
CA LYS A 154 13.81 7.27 -3.17
C LYS A 154 12.70 8.27 -3.51
N GLU A 155 11.50 8.00 -3.16
CA GLU A 155 10.22 8.69 -3.42
C GLU A 155 10.22 9.78 -4.50
N SER A 156 9.26 9.72 -5.40
CA SER A 156 8.99 10.79 -6.40
C SER A 156 10.06 11.00 -7.48
N ALA A 157 10.96 10.04 -7.70
CA ALA A 157 11.92 10.13 -8.80
C ALA A 157 11.25 10.30 -10.18
N THR A 158 10.01 9.76 -10.33
CA THR A 158 9.32 9.71 -11.63
C THR A 158 8.19 10.73 -11.80
N THR A 159 7.47 11.10 -10.72
CA THR A 159 6.22 11.90 -10.85
C THR A 159 6.30 13.31 -10.28
N GLY A 160 7.28 13.62 -9.43
CA GLY A 160 7.38 14.90 -8.71
C GLY A 160 6.23 15.11 -7.70
N GLN A 161 6.54 15.71 -6.54
CA GLN A 161 5.55 15.87 -5.46
C GLN A 161 4.39 16.81 -5.81
N GLN A 162 4.56 17.74 -6.75
CA GLN A 162 3.56 18.76 -7.12
C GLN A 162 3.13 18.68 -8.60
N SER A 163 3.17 17.48 -9.22
CA SER A 163 2.80 17.37 -10.63
C SER A 163 1.27 17.48 -10.84
N PRO A 164 0.81 18.12 -11.93
CA PRO A 164 -0.61 18.12 -12.31
C PRO A 164 -1.18 16.70 -12.46
N LEU A 165 -0.37 15.78 -12.93
CA LEU A 165 -0.73 14.36 -13.07
C LEU A 165 -1.09 13.73 -11.72
N ARG A 166 -0.30 14.01 -10.67
CA ARG A 166 -0.57 13.53 -9.31
C ARG A 166 -1.89 14.09 -8.79
N SER A 167 -2.11 15.38 -8.94
CA SER A 167 -3.35 16.04 -8.50
C SER A 167 -4.58 15.46 -9.22
N TYR A 168 -4.49 15.26 -10.52
CA TYR A 168 -5.55 14.64 -11.32
C TYR A 168 -5.91 13.24 -10.82
N TYR A 169 -4.92 12.34 -10.69
CA TYR A 169 -5.22 10.97 -10.26
C TYR A 169 -5.68 10.90 -8.81
N LEU A 170 -5.12 11.68 -7.90
CA LEU A 170 -5.57 11.70 -6.51
C LEU A 170 -7.04 12.15 -6.41
N THR A 171 -7.46 13.18 -7.14
CA THR A 171 -8.84 13.68 -7.11
C THR A 171 -9.79 12.68 -7.77
N ARG A 172 -9.49 12.25 -9.00
CA ARG A 172 -10.27 11.26 -9.72
C ARG A 172 -10.43 9.96 -8.92
N ASN A 173 -9.35 9.48 -8.34
CA ASN A 173 -9.32 8.17 -7.70
C ASN A 173 -10.00 8.19 -6.32
N ARG A 174 -10.06 9.31 -5.62
CA ARG A 174 -10.92 9.45 -4.43
C ARG A 174 -12.38 9.25 -4.77
N LEU A 175 -12.88 9.89 -5.82
CA LEU A 175 -14.26 9.70 -6.31
C LEU A 175 -14.51 8.23 -6.68
N LEU A 176 -13.59 7.63 -7.42
CA LEU A 176 -13.69 6.24 -7.83
C LEU A 176 -13.68 5.30 -6.62
N PHE A 177 -12.81 5.54 -5.63
CA PHE A 177 -12.75 4.78 -4.39
C PHE A 177 -14.04 4.90 -3.58
N ALA A 178 -14.59 6.12 -3.45
CA ALA A 178 -15.87 6.36 -2.78
C ALA A 178 -16.98 5.54 -3.44
N TRP A 179 -17.05 5.58 -4.75
CA TRP A 179 -18.06 4.85 -5.52
C TRP A 179 -17.97 3.34 -5.34
N ARG A 180 -16.76 2.79 -5.35
CA ARG A 180 -16.51 1.35 -5.28
C ARG A 180 -16.62 0.77 -3.88
N ASN A 181 -16.20 1.52 -2.85
CA ASN A 181 -15.97 0.98 -1.51
C ASN A 181 -16.91 1.52 -0.43
N LEU A 182 -17.60 2.63 -0.68
CA LEU A 182 -18.59 3.18 0.25
C LEU A 182 -20.02 2.85 -0.20
N HIS A 183 -20.95 2.85 0.76
CA HIS A 183 -22.36 2.59 0.53
C HIS A 183 -23.24 3.62 1.26
N GLY A 184 -24.50 3.75 0.84
CA GLY A 184 -25.51 4.59 1.50
C GLY A 184 -25.07 6.05 1.67
N THR A 185 -25.37 6.62 2.81
CA THR A 185 -25.11 8.04 3.13
C THR A 185 -23.63 8.38 3.12
N ALA A 186 -22.75 7.46 3.53
CA ALA A 186 -21.29 7.67 3.50
C ALA A 186 -20.79 7.91 2.07
N ARG A 187 -21.30 7.14 1.09
CA ARG A 187 -20.98 7.37 -0.34
C ARG A 187 -21.47 8.74 -0.80
N MET A 188 -22.71 9.08 -0.50
CA MET A 188 -23.29 10.37 -0.92
C MET A 188 -22.50 11.55 -0.37
N LEU A 189 -22.21 11.55 0.93
CA LEU A 189 -21.44 12.61 1.59
C LEU A 189 -20.01 12.70 1.04
N SER A 190 -19.35 11.55 0.83
CA SER A 190 -17.99 11.55 0.30
C SER A 190 -17.94 12.05 -1.14
N VAL A 191 -18.85 11.60 -2.01
CA VAL A 191 -18.91 12.08 -3.40
C VAL A 191 -19.22 13.58 -3.45
N ALA A 192 -20.20 14.05 -2.69
CA ALA A 192 -20.52 15.49 -2.62
C ALA A 192 -19.30 16.31 -2.18
N TYR A 193 -18.61 15.89 -1.12
CA TYR A 193 -17.39 16.55 -0.65
C TYR A 193 -16.27 16.63 -1.69
N GLN A 194 -16.10 15.59 -2.53
CA GLN A 194 -15.03 15.57 -3.53
C GLN A 194 -15.36 16.43 -4.78
N LEU A 195 -16.64 16.79 -4.98
CA LEU A 195 -17.10 17.60 -6.10
C LEU A 195 -17.18 19.11 -5.77
N CYS A 196 -17.08 19.49 -4.49
CA CYS A 196 -16.97 20.88 -4.03
C CYS A 196 -15.50 21.32 -3.96
#